data_340580bdf56061fd5fa4734f5907444d
#
_entry.id   340580bdf56061fd5fa4734f5907444d
#
_cell.length_a   1.000
_cell.length_b   1.000
_cell.length_c   1.000
_cell.angle_alpha   90.00
_cell.angle_beta   90.00
_cell.angle_gamma   90.00
#
_symmetry.space_group_name_H-M   'P 1'
#
loop_
_entity.id
_entity.type
_entity.pdbx_description
1 polymer ?
#
loop_
_entity_poly.entity_id
_entity_poly.type
_entity_poly.pdbx_seq_one_letter_code
_entity_poly.pdbx_strand_id
1 'polypeptide(L)'
;MGENYALELRDISKSFGSVQANDHVDLTLRKSEILAILGENGSGKTTLMNMIYGIYYPDEGHIFVNRKEVKIRSPKDSYELGIGMVHQHFKLVDVLTAAENIVLGLPGKARLNMKKITEDIQKLVNKYGFDLDLSKKIYEMSVSEKQTVEIVKMLYRGARILILDEPTAVLTPQEADRLFDILRNMRDDGCSIIIITHKLQEVLALSDRVAILRKGQYIDTVETAQANVQSLSEMIGWSQSRI
;
A
#
# COMPACT_ATOMS: atom_id res chain seq x y z
N MET A 1 -11.87 24.89 6.09
CA MET A 1 -12.21 23.86 5.07
C MET A 1 -11.76 22.53 5.64
N GLY A 2 -12.66 21.57 5.87
CA GLY A 2 -12.26 20.29 6.46
C GLY A 2 -11.31 19.53 5.52
N GLU A 3 -10.22 18.98 6.06
CA GLU A 3 -9.28 18.18 5.30
C GLU A 3 -9.98 17.04 4.55
N ASN A 4 -9.54 16.78 3.32
CA ASN A 4 -10.22 15.83 2.42
C ASN A 4 -9.51 14.47 2.48
N TYR A 5 -9.86 13.66 3.49
CA TYR A 5 -9.28 12.34 3.68
C TYR A 5 -9.85 11.29 2.71
N ALA A 6 -8.96 10.49 2.14
CA ALA A 6 -9.31 9.27 1.39
C ALA A 6 -9.64 8.12 2.34
N LEU A 7 -8.86 8.01 3.44
CA LEU A 7 -9.02 7.00 4.49
C LEU A 7 -8.84 7.66 5.86
N GLU A 8 -9.64 7.27 6.83
CA GLU A 8 -9.50 7.68 8.21
C GLU A 8 -9.81 6.52 9.13
N LEU A 9 -8.93 6.29 10.07
CA LEU A 9 -9.05 5.31 11.14
C LEU A 9 -9.23 6.09 12.44
N ARG A 10 -10.21 5.70 13.24
CA ARG A 10 -10.46 6.30 14.55
C ARG A 10 -10.52 5.22 15.61
N ASP A 11 -9.68 5.35 16.59
CA ASP A 11 -9.69 4.53 17.80
C ASP A 11 -9.55 3.03 17.51
N ILE A 12 -8.74 2.66 16.52
CA ILE A 12 -8.60 1.28 16.06
C ILE A 12 -7.78 0.47 17.05
N SER A 13 -8.39 -0.57 17.60
CA SER A 13 -7.73 -1.53 18.49
C SER A 13 -7.84 -2.95 17.94
N LYS A 14 -6.76 -3.74 18.13
CA LYS A 14 -6.70 -5.16 17.75
C LYS A 14 -5.79 -5.95 18.67
N SER A 15 -6.33 -7.03 19.23
CA SER A 15 -5.60 -7.98 20.07
C SER A 15 -5.61 -9.38 19.47
N PHE A 16 -4.56 -10.13 19.72
CA PHE A 16 -4.44 -11.56 19.44
C PHE A 16 -4.06 -12.28 20.74
N GLY A 17 -5.04 -12.82 21.42
CA GLY A 17 -4.83 -13.38 22.76
C GLY A 17 -4.35 -12.32 23.75
N SER A 18 -3.16 -12.49 24.32
CA SER A 18 -2.55 -11.51 25.23
C SER A 18 -1.73 -10.40 24.54
N VAL A 19 -1.62 -10.45 23.22
CA VAL A 19 -0.81 -9.48 22.47
C VAL A 19 -1.70 -8.39 21.92
N GLN A 20 -1.54 -7.14 22.42
CA GLN A 20 -2.14 -5.94 21.86
C GLN A 20 -1.34 -5.51 20.61
N ALA A 21 -1.85 -5.84 19.41
CA ALA A 21 -1.16 -5.53 18.17
C ALA A 21 -1.36 -4.08 17.72
N ASN A 22 -2.54 -3.52 17.95
CA ASN A 22 -2.85 -2.11 17.79
C ASN A 22 -3.71 -1.64 18.97
N ASP A 23 -3.41 -0.45 19.49
CA ASP A 23 -3.97 0.10 20.71
C ASP A 23 -4.38 1.56 20.46
N HIS A 24 -5.69 1.81 20.31
CA HIS A 24 -6.31 3.12 20.10
C HIS A 24 -5.62 3.94 18.97
N VAL A 25 -5.45 3.34 17.78
CA VAL A 25 -4.74 3.96 16.67
C VAL A 25 -5.65 4.88 15.88
N ASP A 26 -5.27 6.15 15.79
CA ASP A 26 -5.82 7.15 14.88
C ASP A 26 -4.88 7.35 13.69
N LEU A 27 -5.39 7.28 12.46
CA LEU A 27 -4.60 7.47 11.25
C LEU A 27 -5.43 8.14 10.17
N THR A 28 -4.84 9.08 9.46
CA THR A 28 -5.48 9.74 8.32
C THR A 28 -4.61 9.70 7.09
N LEU A 29 -5.21 9.36 5.94
CA LEU A 29 -4.61 9.48 4.61
C LEU A 29 -5.37 10.55 3.84
N ARG A 30 -4.69 11.61 3.42
CA ARG A 30 -5.26 12.66 2.56
C ARG A 30 -5.47 12.12 1.13
N LYS A 31 -6.34 12.74 0.36
CA LYS A 31 -6.45 12.44 -1.08
C LYS A 31 -5.17 12.88 -1.80
N SER A 32 -4.77 12.07 -2.76
CA SER A 32 -3.55 12.34 -3.56
C SER A 32 -2.32 12.57 -2.68
N GLU A 33 -2.12 11.70 -1.71
CA GLU A 33 -1.00 11.74 -0.76
C GLU A 33 -0.25 10.40 -0.77
N ILE A 34 1.05 10.47 -0.55
CA ILE A 34 1.88 9.32 -0.18
C ILE A 34 2.18 9.42 1.31
N LEU A 35 1.52 8.58 2.11
CA LEU A 35 1.75 8.46 3.55
C LEU A 35 2.67 7.28 3.82
N ALA A 36 3.80 7.53 4.46
CA ALA A 36 4.63 6.45 4.98
C ALA A 36 4.18 6.05 6.39
N ILE A 37 4.09 4.74 6.66
CA ILE A 37 3.92 4.21 8.00
C ILE A 37 5.25 3.60 8.44
N LEU A 38 5.86 4.23 9.41
CA LEU A 38 7.20 3.95 9.90
C LEU A 38 7.15 3.35 11.31
N GLY A 39 7.98 2.37 11.58
CA GLY A 39 8.11 1.73 12.89
C GLY A 39 8.91 0.45 12.84
N GLU A 40 9.33 -0.07 13.99
CA GLU A 40 10.08 -1.33 14.09
C GLU A 40 9.24 -2.55 13.66
N ASN A 41 9.90 -3.67 13.43
CA ASN A 41 9.21 -4.94 13.22
C ASN A 41 8.39 -5.29 14.47
N GLY A 42 7.14 -5.71 14.25
CA GLY A 42 6.22 -5.98 15.37
C GLY A 42 5.54 -4.73 15.96
N SER A 43 5.70 -3.53 15.37
CA SER A 43 5.02 -2.32 15.86
C SER A 43 3.54 -2.22 15.48
N GLY A 44 2.96 -3.22 14.80
CA GLY A 44 1.54 -3.26 14.45
C GLY A 44 1.18 -2.76 13.03
N LYS A 45 2.15 -2.30 12.21
CA LYS A 45 1.91 -1.74 10.86
C LYS A 45 1.13 -2.69 9.95
N THR A 46 1.65 -3.90 9.75
CA THR A 46 1.03 -4.91 8.88
C THR A 46 -0.33 -5.35 9.42
N THR A 47 -0.50 -5.42 10.75
CA THR A 47 -1.81 -5.73 11.37
C THR A 47 -2.83 -4.64 11.06
N LEU A 48 -2.44 -3.37 11.21
CA LEU A 48 -3.29 -2.22 10.90
C LEU A 48 -3.73 -2.24 9.42
N MET A 49 -2.79 -2.48 8.50
CA MET A 49 -3.11 -2.53 7.07
C MET A 49 -3.98 -3.74 6.71
N ASN A 50 -3.77 -4.88 7.36
CA ASN A 50 -4.61 -6.06 7.19
C ASN A 50 -6.05 -5.85 7.66
N MET A 51 -6.30 -4.95 8.61
CA MET A 51 -7.67 -4.54 8.97
C MET A 51 -8.31 -3.67 7.88
N ILE A 52 -7.56 -2.76 7.28
CA ILE A 52 -8.04 -1.94 6.15
C ILE A 52 -8.29 -2.80 4.92
N TYR A 53 -7.48 -3.83 4.71
CA TYR A 53 -7.64 -4.75 3.58
C TYR A 53 -8.68 -5.86 3.83
N GLY A 54 -9.18 -6.00 5.07
CA GLY A 54 -10.24 -6.97 5.41
C GLY A 54 -9.75 -8.41 5.67
N ILE A 55 -8.46 -8.59 6.00
CA ILE A 55 -7.92 -9.87 6.48
C ILE A 55 -8.26 -10.04 7.97
N TYR A 56 -8.14 -8.96 8.74
CA TYR A 56 -8.56 -8.90 10.13
C TYR A 56 -9.73 -7.92 10.28
N TYR A 57 -10.49 -8.11 11.35
CA TYR A 57 -11.50 -7.16 11.77
C TYR A 57 -11.02 -6.47 13.05
N PRO A 58 -11.14 -5.13 13.17
CA PRO A 58 -10.78 -4.44 14.40
C PRO A 58 -11.70 -4.88 15.54
N ASP A 59 -11.16 -4.98 16.74
CA ASP A 59 -11.94 -5.29 17.95
C ASP A 59 -12.73 -4.05 18.37
N GLU A 60 -12.14 -2.86 18.23
CA GLU A 60 -12.74 -1.56 18.51
C GLU A 60 -12.35 -0.55 17.43
N GLY A 61 -13.13 0.55 17.36
CA GLY A 61 -12.88 1.68 16.49
C GLY A 61 -13.65 1.67 15.18
N HIS A 62 -13.41 2.69 14.35
CA HIS A 62 -14.17 2.97 13.15
C HIS A 62 -13.25 3.26 11.95
N ILE A 63 -13.62 2.76 10.79
CA ILE A 63 -12.93 3.01 9.51
C ILE A 63 -13.83 3.86 8.63
N PHE A 64 -13.25 4.94 8.05
CA PHE A 64 -13.96 5.81 7.11
C PHE A 64 -13.21 5.83 5.77
N VAL A 65 -13.93 5.64 4.68
CA VAL A 65 -13.41 5.78 3.32
C VAL A 65 -14.21 6.89 2.63
N ASN A 66 -13.50 7.90 2.12
CA ASN A 66 -14.12 9.08 1.53
C ASN A 66 -15.21 9.70 2.44
N ARG A 67 -14.93 9.83 3.74
CA ARG A 67 -15.81 10.38 4.80
C ARG A 67 -17.03 9.52 5.13
N LYS A 68 -17.16 8.33 4.58
CA LYS A 68 -18.26 7.40 4.92
C LYS A 68 -17.70 6.31 5.83
N GLU A 69 -18.35 6.09 6.94
CA GLU A 69 -18.04 4.95 7.80
C GLU A 69 -18.33 3.65 7.05
N VAL A 70 -17.40 2.72 7.10
CA VAL A 70 -17.46 1.45 6.39
C VAL A 70 -17.11 0.29 7.31
N LYS A 71 -17.65 -0.89 7.01
CA LYS A 71 -17.28 -2.14 7.68
C LYS A 71 -16.60 -3.04 6.67
N ILE A 72 -15.30 -3.25 6.84
CA ILE A 72 -14.48 -4.08 5.97
C ILE A 72 -14.33 -5.44 6.65
N ARG A 73 -14.95 -6.48 6.09
CA ARG A 73 -14.95 -7.85 6.64
C ARG A 73 -14.21 -8.84 5.76
N SER A 74 -13.86 -8.42 4.55
CA SER A 74 -13.18 -9.26 3.57
C SER A 74 -12.37 -8.41 2.60
N PRO A 75 -11.37 -8.99 1.92
CA PRO A 75 -10.65 -8.32 0.81
C PRO A 75 -11.57 -7.88 -0.33
N LYS A 76 -12.74 -8.53 -0.48
CA LYS A 76 -13.75 -8.13 -1.46
C LYS A 76 -14.36 -6.77 -1.11
N ASP A 77 -14.67 -6.54 0.18
CA ASP A 77 -15.23 -5.27 0.63
C ASP A 77 -14.21 -4.13 0.39
N SER A 78 -12.93 -4.36 0.70
CA SER A 78 -11.86 -3.39 0.41
C SER A 78 -11.77 -3.07 -1.08
N TYR A 79 -11.82 -4.09 -1.90
CA TYR A 79 -11.80 -3.94 -3.35
C TYR A 79 -12.99 -3.08 -3.85
N GLU A 80 -14.21 -3.33 -3.37
CA GLU A 80 -15.41 -2.57 -3.73
C GLU A 80 -15.33 -1.09 -3.28
N LEU A 81 -14.54 -0.82 -2.24
CA LEU A 81 -14.22 0.53 -1.75
C LEU A 81 -13.06 1.20 -2.49
N GLY A 82 -12.46 0.51 -3.47
CA GLY A 82 -11.32 1.00 -4.24
C GLY A 82 -9.99 0.94 -3.47
N ILE A 83 -9.86 0.03 -2.50
CA ILE A 83 -8.62 -0.20 -1.75
C ILE A 83 -7.92 -1.42 -2.32
N GLY A 84 -6.67 -1.26 -2.74
CA GLY A 84 -5.78 -2.34 -3.19
C GLY A 84 -4.59 -2.49 -2.24
N MET A 85 -4.11 -3.72 -2.05
CA MET A 85 -2.91 -3.99 -1.27
C MET A 85 -1.96 -4.90 -2.04
N VAL A 86 -0.71 -4.49 -2.10
CA VAL A 86 0.41 -5.29 -2.59
C VAL A 86 1.18 -5.79 -1.38
N HIS A 87 1.15 -7.09 -1.18
CA HIS A 87 1.82 -7.75 -0.06
C HIS A 87 3.30 -7.97 -0.34
N GLN A 88 4.09 -8.12 0.72
CA GLN A 88 5.50 -8.48 0.63
C GLN A 88 5.73 -9.80 -0.14
N HIS A 89 4.79 -10.75 -0.07
CA HIS A 89 4.80 -11.98 -0.85
C HIS A 89 3.73 -11.93 -1.93
N PHE A 90 4.13 -12.04 -3.20
CA PHE A 90 3.24 -11.93 -4.34
C PHE A 90 2.23 -13.08 -4.41
N LYS A 91 0.99 -12.72 -4.74
CA LYS A 91 -0.12 -13.67 -4.94
C LYS A 91 -0.37 -13.88 -6.44
N LEU A 92 0.66 -14.28 -7.17
CA LEU A 92 0.64 -14.52 -8.61
C LEU A 92 0.67 -16.01 -8.91
N VAL A 93 0.06 -16.40 -10.03
CA VAL A 93 0.09 -17.76 -10.57
C VAL A 93 1.22 -17.88 -11.57
N ASP A 94 2.25 -18.64 -11.25
CA ASP A 94 3.52 -18.68 -11.99
C ASP A 94 3.37 -19.10 -13.46
N VAL A 95 2.48 -20.03 -13.77
CA VAL A 95 2.28 -20.55 -15.12
C VAL A 95 1.45 -19.65 -16.04
N LEU A 96 0.82 -18.61 -15.49
CA LEU A 96 0.04 -17.63 -16.24
C LEU A 96 0.92 -16.44 -16.64
N THR A 97 0.49 -15.75 -17.71
CA THR A 97 1.11 -14.49 -18.15
C THR A 97 0.75 -13.35 -17.20
N ALA A 98 1.45 -12.20 -17.33
CA ALA A 98 1.09 -10.99 -16.58
C ALA A 98 -0.34 -10.56 -16.86
N ALA A 99 -0.76 -10.50 -18.13
CA ALA A 99 -2.13 -10.13 -18.49
C ALA A 99 -3.17 -11.07 -17.86
N GLU A 100 -2.94 -12.37 -17.89
CA GLU A 100 -3.84 -13.37 -17.28
C GLU A 100 -3.92 -13.21 -15.75
N ASN A 101 -2.79 -12.95 -15.08
CA ASN A 101 -2.77 -12.70 -13.62
C ASN A 101 -3.52 -11.43 -13.23
N ILE A 102 -3.41 -10.36 -14.02
CA ILE A 102 -4.08 -9.08 -13.75
C ILE A 102 -5.60 -9.26 -13.77
N VAL A 103 -6.12 -10.07 -14.67
CA VAL A 103 -7.58 -10.29 -14.81
C VAL A 103 -8.12 -11.47 -14.01
N LEU A 104 -7.25 -12.30 -13.46
CA LEU A 104 -7.64 -13.49 -12.70
C LEU A 104 -8.56 -13.12 -11.52
N GLY A 105 -9.75 -13.71 -11.47
CA GLY A 105 -10.72 -13.46 -10.41
C GLY A 105 -11.55 -12.18 -10.54
N LEU A 106 -11.46 -11.47 -11.67
CA LEU A 106 -12.39 -10.38 -11.94
C LEU A 106 -13.83 -10.92 -12.12
N PRO A 107 -14.84 -10.25 -11.56
CA PRO A 107 -16.24 -10.59 -11.84
C PRO A 107 -16.55 -10.33 -13.32
N GLY A 108 -17.10 -11.29 -14.03
CA GLY A 108 -17.42 -11.10 -15.45
C GLY A 108 -17.98 -12.34 -16.14
N LYS A 109 -18.33 -12.18 -17.41
CA LYS A 109 -18.90 -13.24 -18.26
C LYS A 109 -17.86 -14.32 -18.57
N ALA A 110 -18.31 -15.54 -18.82
CA ALA A 110 -17.51 -16.73 -19.08
C ALA A 110 -16.54 -16.66 -20.29
N ARG A 111 -16.57 -15.61 -21.11
CA ARG A 111 -15.61 -15.33 -22.17
C ARG A 111 -15.04 -13.93 -22.04
N LEU A 112 -13.81 -13.84 -21.60
CA LEU A 112 -13.02 -12.60 -21.58
C LEU A 112 -12.46 -12.36 -22.99
N ASN A 113 -12.63 -11.15 -23.52
CA ASN A 113 -11.91 -10.73 -24.73
C ASN A 113 -10.49 -10.30 -24.32
N MET A 114 -9.57 -11.28 -24.25
CA MET A 114 -8.19 -11.03 -23.80
C MET A 114 -7.47 -9.97 -24.64
N LYS A 115 -7.75 -9.88 -25.96
CA LYS A 115 -7.13 -8.86 -26.82
C LYS A 115 -7.47 -7.44 -26.33
N LYS A 116 -8.77 -7.15 -26.15
CA LYS A 116 -9.22 -5.84 -25.66
C LYS A 116 -8.70 -5.55 -24.24
N ILE A 117 -8.73 -6.55 -23.38
CA ILE A 117 -8.23 -6.43 -21.99
C ILE A 117 -6.74 -6.11 -21.99
N THR A 118 -5.92 -6.81 -22.79
CA THR A 118 -4.49 -6.56 -22.89
C THR A 118 -4.21 -5.14 -23.43
N GLU A 119 -5.00 -4.66 -24.40
CA GLU A 119 -4.91 -3.28 -24.90
C GLU A 119 -5.22 -2.25 -23.80
N ASP A 120 -6.24 -2.49 -22.97
CA ASP A 120 -6.62 -1.59 -21.87
C ASP A 120 -5.57 -1.61 -20.74
N ILE A 121 -5.01 -2.78 -20.40
CA ILE A 121 -3.90 -2.89 -19.45
C ILE A 121 -2.65 -2.17 -20.00
N GLN A 122 -2.35 -2.31 -21.30
CA GLN A 122 -1.20 -1.66 -21.92
C GLN A 122 -1.31 -0.12 -21.85
N LYS A 123 -2.52 0.44 -22.01
CA LYS A 123 -2.74 1.88 -21.80
C LYS A 123 -2.40 2.32 -20.39
N LEU A 124 -2.77 1.51 -19.39
CA LEU A 124 -2.46 1.78 -18.00
C LEU A 124 -0.95 1.69 -17.71
N VAL A 125 -0.29 0.66 -18.24
CA VAL A 125 1.16 0.46 -18.18
C VAL A 125 1.88 1.68 -18.75
N ASN A 126 1.49 2.11 -19.95
CA ASN A 126 2.09 3.27 -20.61
C ASN A 126 1.80 4.59 -19.86
N LYS A 127 0.60 4.74 -19.31
CA LYS A 127 0.18 5.95 -18.58
C LYS A 127 1.10 6.27 -17.41
N TYR A 128 1.50 5.27 -16.64
CA TYR A 128 2.33 5.46 -15.46
C TYR A 128 3.82 5.20 -15.70
N GLY A 129 4.18 4.72 -16.89
CA GLY A 129 5.58 4.45 -17.27
C GLY A 129 6.11 3.14 -16.68
N PHE A 130 5.24 2.16 -16.45
CA PHE A 130 5.68 0.82 -16.08
C PHE A 130 6.44 0.14 -17.24
N ASP A 131 7.49 -0.59 -16.91
CA ASP A 131 8.17 -1.49 -17.82
C ASP A 131 7.65 -2.91 -17.59
N LEU A 132 6.68 -3.35 -18.39
CA LEU A 132 5.99 -4.63 -18.18
C LEU A 132 5.59 -5.26 -19.52
N ASP A 133 6.15 -6.44 -19.79
CA ASP A 133 5.70 -7.31 -20.88
C ASP A 133 4.49 -8.15 -20.40
N LEU A 134 3.31 -7.81 -20.92
CA LEU A 134 2.05 -8.47 -20.57
C LEU A 134 1.95 -9.91 -21.05
N SER A 135 2.76 -10.33 -22.03
CA SER A 135 2.80 -11.69 -22.57
C SER A 135 3.74 -12.62 -21.82
N LYS A 136 4.66 -12.08 -21.01
CA LYS A 136 5.65 -12.82 -20.24
C LYS A 136 4.98 -13.60 -19.11
N LYS A 137 5.41 -14.85 -18.92
CA LYS A 137 4.92 -15.68 -17.81
C LYS A 137 5.59 -15.30 -16.49
N ILE A 138 4.84 -15.41 -15.39
CA ILE A 138 5.32 -14.96 -14.07
C ILE A 138 6.59 -15.69 -13.63
N TYR A 139 6.75 -16.98 -13.94
CA TYR A 139 7.98 -17.70 -13.56
C TYR A 139 9.26 -17.20 -14.30
N GLU A 140 9.10 -16.48 -15.41
CA GLU A 140 10.20 -15.87 -16.16
C GLU A 140 10.55 -14.46 -15.68
N MET A 141 9.74 -13.90 -14.77
CA MET A 141 9.85 -12.51 -14.32
C MET A 141 10.80 -12.36 -13.13
N SER A 142 11.53 -11.26 -13.11
CA SER A 142 12.24 -10.79 -11.92
C SER A 142 11.27 -10.43 -10.79
N VAL A 143 11.78 -10.22 -9.60
CA VAL A 143 10.99 -9.79 -8.45
C VAL A 143 10.36 -8.42 -8.68
N SER A 144 11.11 -7.50 -9.30
CA SER A 144 10.64 -6.16 -9.66
C SER A 144 9.48 -6.21 -10.67
N GLU A 145 9.58 -7.07 -11.70
CA GLU A 145 8.50 -7.28 -12.66
C GLU A 145 7.25 -7.86 -12.01
N LYS A 146 7.40 -8.85 -11.12
CA LYS A 146 6.28 -9.43 -10.36
C LYS A 146 5.56 -8.40 -9.49
N GLN A 147 6.32 -7.52 -8.84
CA GLN A 147 5.75 -6.42 -8.08
C GLN A 147 4.97 -5.46 -8.98
N THR A 148 5.50 -5.14 -10.14
CA THR A 148 4.82 -4.32 -11.15
C THR A 148 3.49 -4.95 -11.57
N VAL A 149 3.45 -6.26 -11.81
CA VAL A 149 2.20 -7.00 -12.12
C VAL A 149 1.17 -6.81 -11.00
N GLU A 150 1.54 -6.94 -9.72
CA GLU A 150 0.62 -6.76 -8.59
C GLU A 150 0.09 -5.31 -8.51
N ILE A 151 0.95 -4.31 -8.71
CA ILE A 151 0.51 -2.90 -8.71
C ILE A 151 -0.47 -2.64 -9.86
N VAL A 152 -0.11 -3.05 -11.09
CA VAL A 152 -0.96 -2.88 -12.28
C VAL A 152 -2.28 -3.62 -12.11
N LYS A 153 -2.28 -4.82 -11.50
CA LYS A 153 -3.48 -5.58 -11.15
C LYS A 153 -4.41 -4.79 -10.22
N MET A 154 -3.89 -4.13 -9.18
CA MET A 154 -4.70 -3.31 -8.29
C MET A 154 -5.27 -2.09 -9.02
N LEU A 155 -4.47 -1.41 -9.83
CA LEU A 155 -4.91 -0.26 -10.62
C LEU A 155 -5.97 -0.62 -11.68
N TYR A 156 -5.76 -1.72 -12.41
CA TYR A 156 -6.72 -2.22 -13.40
C TYR A 156 -8.07 -2.58 -12.78
N ARG A 157 -8.06 -3.02 -11.53
CA ARG A 157 -9.24 -3.28 -10.72
C ARG A 157 -9.90 -2.02 -10.14
N GLY A 158 -9.35 -0.84 -10.40
CA GLY A 158 -9.92 0.44 -9.99
C GLY A 158 -9.50 0.92 -8.60
N ALA A 159 -8.41 0.41 -8.04
CA ALA A 159 -7.88 0.90 -6.77
C ALA A 159 -7.55 2.41 -6.87
N ARG A 160 -8.00 3.16 -5.88
CA ARG A 160 -7.71 4.59 -5.68
C ARG A 160 -6.97 4.84 -4.36
N ILE A 161 -6.99 3.86 -3.47
CA ILE A 161 -6.15 3.80 -2.29
C ILE A 161 -5.28 2.56 -2.46
N LEU A 162 -3.96 2.73 -2.48
CA LEU A 162 -3.00 1.64 -2.66
C LEU A 162 -2.14 1.50 -1.41
N ILE A 163 -2.05 0.29 -0.89
CA ILE A 163 -1.20 -0.06 0.25
C ILE A 163 -0.05 -0.93 -0.27
N LEU A 164 1.19 -0.53 0.02
CA LEU A 164 2.40 -1.25 -0.35
C LEU A 164 3.16 -1.66 0.92
N ASP A 165 3.31 -2.97 1.13
CA ASP A 165 4.02 -3.51 2.30
C ASP A 165 5.47 -3.85 1.93
N GLU A 166 6.42 -3.07 2.46
CA GLU A 166 7.87 -3.18 2.24
C GLU A 166 8.25 -3.24 0.73
N PRO A 167 7.79 -2.28 -0.11
CA PRO A 167 7.84 -2.42 -1.56
C PRO A 167 9.24 -2.46 -2.15
N THR A 168 10.26 -2.04 -1.41
CA THR A 168 11.65 -1.95 -1.88
C THR A 168 12.57 -2.98 -1.22
N ALA A 169 12.01 -3.92 -0.44
CA ALA A 169 12.82 -4.85 0.36
C ALA A 169 13.80 -5.69 -0.48
N VAL A 170 13.45 -5.94 -1.74
CA VAL A 170 14.20 -6.83 -2.66
C VAL A 170 14.63 -6.11 -3.96
N LEU A 171 14.45 -4.80 -4.03
CA LEU A 171 14.80 -3.99 -5.19
C LEU A 171 16.23 -3.46 -5.09
N THR A 172 16.88 -3.30 -6.23
CA THR A 172 18.10 -2.50 -6.34
C THR A 172 17.76 -1.01 -6.13
N PRO A 173 18.74 -0.16 -5.78
CA PRO A 173 18.50 1.29 -5.66
C PRO A 173 17.86 1.91 -6.92
N GLN A 174 18.33 1.52 -8.11
CA GLN A 174 17.79 2.02 -9.38
C GLN A 174 16.33 1.58 -9.64
N GLU A 175 15.97 0.35 -9.24
CA GLU A 175 14.59 -0.13 -9.32
C GLU A 175 13.70 0.58 -8.31
N ALA A 176 14.20 0.86 -7.11
CA ALA A 176 13.49 1.63 -6.10
C ALA A 176 13.20 3.06 -6.57
N ASP A 177 14.19 3.75 -7.17
CA ASP A 177 14.01 5.10 -7.72
C ASP A 177 12.93 5.12 -8.82
N ARG A 178 12.94 4.14 -9.73
CA ARG A 178 11.89 4.01 -10.76
C ARG A 178 10.51 3.78 -10.15
N LEU A 179 10.42 2.92 -9.14
CA LEU A 179 9.17 2.69 -8.42
C LEU A 179 8.68 4.00 -7.78
N PHE A 180 9.56 4.78 -7.17
CA PHE A 180 9.21 6.06 -6.55
C PHE A 180 8.64 7.06 -7.56
N ASP A 181 9.24 7.16 -8.75
CA ASP A 181 8.72 8.01 -9.83
C ASP A 181 7.32 7.57 -10.28
N ILE A 182 7.10 6.27 -10.41
CA ILE A 182 5.79 5.71 -10.73
C ILE A 182 4.76 6.04 -9.65
N LEU A 183 5.11 5.87 -8.38
CA LEU A 183 4.21 6.18 -7.25
C LEU A 183 3.87 7.67 -7.17
N ARG A 184 4.84 8.56 -7.47
CA ARG A 184 4.57 10.00 -7.58
C ARG A 184 3.60 10.31 -8.72
N ASN A 185 3.81 9.72 -9.90
CA ASN A 185 2.89 9.88 -11.04
C ASN A 185 1.47 9.40 -10.70
N MET A 186 1.35 8.29 -9.97
CA MET A 186 0.06 7.77 -9.52
C MET A 186 -0.62 8.70 -8.51
N ARG A 187 0.14 9.24 -7.54
CA ARG A 187 -0.36 10.23 -6.58
C ARG A 187 -0.87 11.48 -7.31
N ASP A 188 -0.11 11.99 -8.27
CA ASP A 188 -0.45 13.19 -9.03
C ASP A 188 -1.69 12.97 -9.93
N ASP A 189 -1.96 11.72 -10.30
CA ASP A 189 -3.20 11.29 -11.00
C ASP A 189 -4.38 11.01 -10.04
N GLY A 190 -4.23 11.31 -8.75
CA GLY A 190 -5.31 11.21 -7.76
C GLY A 190 -5.36 9.92 -6.95
N CYS A 191 -4.35 9.05 -7.05
CA CYS A 191 -4.23 7.88 -6.19
C CYS A 191 -3.68 8.30 -4.81
N SER A 192 -4.26 7.78 -3.73
CA SER A 192 -3.74 7.95 -2.38
C SER A 192 -2.97 6.68 -2.01
N ILE A 193 -1.76 6.82 -1.48
CA ILE A 193 -0.84 5.70 -1.32
C ILE A 193 -0.37 5.61 0.13
N ILE A 194 -0.40 4.40 0.69
CA ILE A 194 0.25 4.08 1.96
C ILE A 194 1.44 3.17 1.69
N ILE A 195 2.59 3.53 2.24
CA ILE A 195 3.80 2.71 2.17
C ILE A 195 4.16 2.27 3.58
N ILE A 196 4.32 0.97 3.79
CA ILE A 196 4.86 0.44 5.03
C ILE A 196 6.34 0.18 4.80
N THR A 197 7.19 0.79 5.60
CA THR A 197 8.64 0.56 5.54
C THR A 197 9.29 0.82 6.89
N HIS A 198 10.49 0.30 7.07
CA HIS A 198 11.39 0.60 8.19
C HIS A 198 12.63 1.40 7.73
N LYS A 199 12.71 1.76 6.44
CA LYS A 199 13.86 2.43 5.84
C LYS A 199 13.65 3.95 5.81
N LEU A 200 14.32 4.67 6.69
CA LEU A 200 14.18 6.13 6.85
C LEU A 200 14.47 6.91 5.56
N GLN A 201 15.47 6.50 4.80
CA GLN A 201 15.87 7.19 3.56
C GLN A 201 14.75 7.12 2.50
N GLU A 202 14.06 5.99 2.41
CA GLU A 202 12.93 5.83 1.48
C GLU A 202 11.74 6.70 1.86
N VAL A 203 11.46 6.77 3.18
CA VAL A 203 10.42 7.65 3.71
C VAL A 203 10.69 9.10 3.33
N LEU A 204 11.91 9.59 3.60
CA LEU A 204 12.32 10.96 3.30
C LEU A 204 12.35 11.25 1.79
N ALA A 205 12.64 10.25 0.96
CA ALA A 205 12.71 10.41 -0.49
C ALA A 205 11.34 10.45 -1.17
N LEU A 206 10.33 9.76 -0.61
CA LEU A 206 9.09 9.49 -1.35
C LEU A 206 7.84 10.08 -0.71
N SER A 207 7.68 10.02 0.63
CA SER A 207 6.42 10.35 1.28
C SER A 207 6.17 11.84 1.43
N ASP A 208 4.90 12.22 1.45
CA ASP A 208 4.46 13.58 1.80
C ASP A 208 4.38 13.74 3.33
N ARG A 209 3.87 12.70 4.02
CA ARG A 209 3.79 12.61 5.49
C ARG A 209 4.28 11.26 6.00
N VAL A 210 4.66 11.24 7.26
CA VAL A 210 5.13 10.05 7.96
C VAL A 210 4.32 9.86 9.22
N ALA A 211 3.61 8.74 9.32
CA ALA A 211 2.95 8.30 10.54
C ALA A 211 3.84 7.28 11.26
N ILE A 212 4.01 7.44 12.57
CA ILE A 212 4.92 6.64 13.36
C ILE A 212 4.12 5.71 14.29
N LEU A 213 4.37 4.41 14.15
CA LEU A 213 3.83 3.39 15.04
C LEU A 213 4.94 2.77 15.87
N ARG A 214 4.69 2.64 17.18
CA ARG A 214 5.60 2.02 18.13
C ARG A 214 4.83 1.16 19.14
N LYS A 215 5.15 -0.13 19.20
CA LYS A 215 4.53 -1.09 20.15
C LYS A 215 2.98 -1.09 20.09
N GLY A 216 2.42 -1.06 18.89
CA GLY A 216 0.97 -1.06 18.67
C GLY A 216 0.30 0.30 18.78
N GLN A 217 0.99 1.34 19.21
CA GLN A 217 0.44 2.68 19.42
C GLN A 217 0.83 3.63 18.30
N TYR A 218 -0.07 4.53 17.95
CA TYR A 218 0.22 5.70 17.13
C TYR A 218 0.95 6.74 17.98
N ILE A 219 2.06 7.24 17.48
CA ILE A 219 2.88 8.24 18.16
C ILE A 219 2.59 9.63 17.64
N ASP A 220 2.75 9.84 16.33
CA ASP A 220 2.52 11.12 15.67
C ASP A 220 2.52 10.95 14.13
N THR A 221 2.07 12.01 13.43
CA THR A 221 2.23 12.14 11.98
C THR A 221 2.86 13.49 11.66
N VAL A 222 3.98 13.48 10.97
CA VAL A 222 4.75 14.67 10.62
C VAL A 222 4.79 14.87 9.10
N GLU A 223 4.88 16.13 8.66
CA GLU A 223 5.18 16.45 7.25
C GLU A 223 6.62 16.05 6.95
N THR A 224 6.84 15.25 5.90
CA THR A 224 8.17 14.73 5.55
C THR A 224 9.17 15.84 5.27
N ALA A 225 8.72 16.96 4.69
CA ALA A 225 9.55 18.13 4.43
C ALA A 225 10.14 18.79 5.70
N GLN A 226 9.56 18.52 6.88
CA GLN A 226 10.01 19.01 8.18
C GLN A 226 10.78 17.97 8.98
N ALA A 227 10.86 16.72 8.47
CA ALA A 227 11.51 15.61 9.14
C ALA A 227 12.94 15.38 8.63
N ASN A 228 13.74 14.75 9.46
CA ASN A 228 15.07 14.26 9.10
C ASN A 228 15.33 12.90 9.76
N VAL A 229 16.41 12.23 9.37
CA VAL A 229 16.77 10.91 9.90
C VAL A 229 16.80 10.88 11.42
N GLN A 230 17.40 11.92 12.04
CA GLN A 230 17.54 12.00 13.49
C GLN A 230 16.17 12.12 14.18
N SER A 231 15.31 13.06 13.75
CA SER A 231 13.99 13.27 14.34
C SER A 231 13.11 12.03 14.23
N LEU A 232 13.09 11.37 13.06
CA LEU A 232 12.33 10.14 12.86
C LEU A 232 12.87 8.98 13.73
N SER A 233 14.20 8.84 13.84
CA SER A 233 14.83 7.83 14.69
C SER A 233 14.45 7.98 16.16
N GLU A 234 14.47 9.22 16.67
CA GLU A 234 14.06 9.52 18.04
C GLU A 234 12.58 9.17 18.31
N MET A 235 11.70 9.50 17.37
CA MET A 235 10.26 9.20 17.49
C MET A 235 9.97 7.68 17.48
N ILE A 236 10.72 6.90 16.68
CA ILE A 236 10.61 5.43 16.68
C ILE A 236 11.19 4.84 17.98
N GLY A 237 12.10 5.57 18.64
CA GLY A 237 12.80 5.12 19.84
C GLY A 237 14.10 4.38 19.51
N TRP A 238 14.70 4.62 18.34
CA TRP A 238 16.03 4.12 18.02
C TRP A 238 17.10 4.94 18.74
N SER A 239 18.01 4.26 19.44
CA SER A 239 19.20 4.91 19.99
C SER A 239 20.17 5.24 18.86
N GLN A 240 20.99 6.31 19.04
CA GLN A 240 21.98 6.79 18.06
C GLN A 240 22.97 5.72 17.56
N SER A 241 23.03 4.56 18.18
CA SER A 241 23.89 3.43 17.78
C SER A 241 23.33 2.58 16.61
N ARG A 242 22.16 2.91 16.08
CA ARG A 242 21.50 2.17 14.98
C ARG A 242 21.25 3.00 13.70
N ILE A 243 21.84 4.19 13.63
CA ILE A 243 21.76 5.08 12.46
C ILE A 243 22.93 4.85 11.51
#